data_992945fdba0730e20b7e9cc0ca5df6f8
#
_entry.id   992945fdba0730e20b7e9cc0ca5df6f8
#
_cell.length_a   1.000
_cell.length_b   1.000
_cell.length_c   1.000
_cell.angle_alpha   90.00
_cell.angle_beta   90.00
_cell.angle_gamma   90.00
#
_symmetry.space_group_name_H-M   'P 1'
#
loop_
_entity.id
_entity.type
_entity.pdbx_description
1 polymer ?
#
loop_
_entity_poly.entity_id
_entity_poly.type
_entity_poly.pdbx_seq_one_letter_code
_entity_poly.pdbx_strand_id
1 'polypeptide(L)'
;KALGMDNIQERVFVVRLINDKNDPTRIAGAAGFSVREHKLYIYKFKACMLAAGGAVNVFRPRSVGEGGGRAWYPVWNAGSTYAMAAEAGAEMTMMENRFVPARFKDGYGPVGAWFLLFKAKATNAYGEDYMVKNKEMLNDYPPYGQAAVPASCLRNHLMLKEMKEGRGPIYMDTVTALAKLAETLTPKEVKHLEAEAWEDFLDMCIGQCGIWVGENVDPREKNSELMPTEPYLLGSHSGCCGIWVSGPTDVGAP
;
A
#
# COMPACT_ATOMS: atom_id res chain seq x y z
N LYS A 1 20.24 9.44 -11.79
CA LYS A 1 21.54 9.89 -12.37
C LYS A 1 21.75 9.39 -13.79
N ALA A 2 21.34 8.16 -14.16
CA ALA A 2 21.52 7.60 -15.51
C ALA A 2 20.69 8.31 -16.59
N LEU A 3 19.51 8.80 -16.29
CA LEU A 3 18.62 9.47 -17.23
C LEU A 3 18.94 10.96 -17.43
N GLY A 4 19.62 11.59 -16.47
CA GLY A 4 19.77 13.05 -16.43
C GLY A 4 18.47 13.77 -16.02
N MET A 5 18.57 14.85 -15.27
CA MET A 5 17.41 15.61 -14.79
C MET A 5 16.62 16.27 -15.93
N ASP A 6 17.29 16.62 -17.03
CA ASP A 6 16.65 17.25 -18.20
C ASP A 6 15.64 16.35 -18.91
N ASN A 7 15.70 15.04 -18.65
CA ASN A 7 14.76 14.06 -19.20
C ASN A 7 13.59 13.74 -18.24
N ILE A 8 13.50 14.43 -17.11
CA ILE A 8 12.41 14.28 -16.15
C ILE A 8 11.52 15.52 -16.23
N GLN A 9 10.29 15.33 -16.68
CA GLN A 9 9.29 16.38 -16.71
C GLN A 9 8.40 16.27 -15.47
N GLU A 10 8.60 17.18 -14.52
CA GLU A 10 7.79 17.26 -13.31
C GLU A 10 6.49 18.04 -13.52
N ARG A 11 5.52 17.80 -12.62
CA ARG A 11 4.31 18.62 -12.47
C ARG A 11 3.41 18.65 -13.69
N VAL A 12 3.42 17.57 -14.46
CA VAL A 12 2.49 17.33 -15.56
C VAL A 12 1.53 16.23 -15.16
N PHE A 13 0.24 16.55 -15.21
CA PHE A 13 -0.83 15.57 -14.99
C PHE A 13 -1.21 14.97 -16.33
N VAL A 14 -0.81 13.74 -16.57
CA VAL A 14 -1.13 13.00 -17.80
C VAL A 14 -2.56 12.45 -17.67
N VAL A 15 -3.37 12.73 -18.70
CA VAL A 15 -4.82 12.42 -18.65
C VAL A 15 -5.27 11.49 -19.78
N ARG A 16 -4.45 11.28 -20.81
CA ARG A 16 -4.84 10.45 -21.94
C ARG A 16 -3.64 9.83 -22.63
N LEU A 17 -3.76 8.58 -23.04
CA LEU A 17 -2.92 7.95 -24.06
C LEU A 17 -3.50 8.24 -25.44
N ILE A 18 -2.63 8.31 -26.43
CA ILE A 18 -2.98 8.64 -27.82
C ILE A 18 -2.58 7.47 -28.69
N ASN A 19 -3.57 6.84 -29.32
CA ASN A 19 -3.34 5.77 -30.27
C ASN A 19 -2.82 6.32 -31.60
N ASP A 20 -2.08 5.48 -32.33
CA ASP A 20 -1.63 5.82 -33.69
C ASP A 20 -2.83 5.92 -34.62
N LYS A 21 -2.81 6.92 -35.50
CA LYS A 21 -3.91 7.15 -36.43
C LYS A 21 -4.07 5.99 -37.45
N ASN A 22 -2.95 5.36 -37.80
CA ASN A 22 -2.92 4.32 -38.83
C ASN A 22 -3.01 2.89 -38.22
N ASP A 23 -2.72 2.79 -36.93
CA ASP A 23 -2.81 1.53 -36.19
C ASP A 23 -3.40 1.81 -34.78
N PRO A 24 -4.71 1.69 -34.63
CA PRO A 24 -5.40 1.96 -33.36
C PRO A 24 -4.98 1.04 -32.20
N THR A 25 -4.32 -0.07 -32.49
CA THR A 25 -3.81 -1.00 -31.46
C THR A 25 -2.47 -0.53 -30.87
N ARG A 26 -1.83 0.46 -31.48
CA ARG A 26 -0.56 1.00 -31.07
C ARG A 26 -0.71 2.33 -30.35
N ILE A 27 -0.04 2.47 -29.20
CA ILE A 27 0.09 3.76 -28.51
C ILE A 27 1.25 4.55 -29.10
N ALA A 28 0.98 5.79 -29.52
CA ALA A 28 1.96 6.67 -30.16
C ALA A 28 2.29 7.94 -29.34
N GLY A 29 1.50 8.23 -28.31
CA GLY A 29 1.72 9.42 -27.51
C GLY A 29 0.87 9.49 -26.25
N ALA A 30 1.01 10.60 -25.54
CA ALA A 30 0.19 10.95 -24.39
C ALA A 30 -0.08 12.45 -24.36
N ALA A 31 -1.20 12.83 -23.74
CA ALA A 31 -1.55 14.21 -23.48
C ALA A 31 -1.64 14.45 -21.97
N GLY A 32 -1.16 15.61 -21.54
CA GLY A 32 -1.22 16.04 -20.16
C GLY A 32 -1.20 17.57 -20.05
N PHE A 33 -1.46 18.08 -18.87
CA PHE A 33 -1.41 19.52 -18.59
C PHE A 33 -0.53 19.80 -17.38
N SER A 34 0.07 20.99 -17.38
CA SER A 34 0.82 21.44 -16.22
C SER A 34 -0.10 21.76 -15.06
N VAL A 35 0.27 21.34 -13.85
CA VAL A 35 -0.44 21.73 -12.61
C VAL A 35 0.04 23.08 -12.04
N ARG A 36 0.99 23.72 -12.72
CA ARG A 36 1.58 25.01 -12.29
C ARG A 36 1.43 26.12 -13.33
N GLU A 37 1.39 25.77 -14.60
CA GLU A 37 1.40 26.70 -15.72
C GLU A 37 0.21 26.43 -16.64
N HIS A 38 -0.24 27.43 -17.35
CA HIS A 38 -1.30 27.27 -18.35
C HIS A 38 -0.76 26.66 -19.64
N LYS A 39 -0.32 25.39 -19.57
CA LYS A 39 0.30 24.65 -20.68
C LYS A 39 -0.30 23.26 -20.83
N LEU A 40 -0.51 22.87 -22.08
CA LEU A 40 -0.83 21.52 -22.51
C LEU A 40 0.43 20.87 -23.09
N TYR A 41 0.68 19.63 -22.72
CA TYR A 41 1.81 18.84 -23.19
C TYR A 41 1.30 17.67 -24.04
N ILE A 42 1.92 17.49 -25.20
CA ILE A 42 1.73 16.34 -26.06
C ILE A 42 3.07 15.64 -26.21
N TYR A 43 3.13 14.42 -25.70
CA TYR A 43 4.31 13.58 -25.79
C TYR A 43 4.15 12.61 -26.95
N LYS A 44 5.21 12.46 -27.74
CA LYS A 44 5.31 11.46 -28.79
C LYS A 44 6.39 10.45 -28.43
N PHE A 45 6.10 9.19 -28.53
CA PHE A 45 7.05 8.13 -28.14
C PHE A 45 6.81 6.85 -28.95
N LYS A 46 7.78 5.96 -28.90
CA LYS A 46 7.71 4.63 -29.53
C LYS A 46 7.17 3.57 -28.57
N ALA A 47 7.36 3.75 -27.28
CA ALA A 47 6.88 2.90 -26.21
C ALA A 47 6.54 3.73 -24.98
N CYS A 48 5.62 3.24 -24.16
CA CYS A 48 5.19 3.88 -22.92
C CYS A 48 5.19 2.86 -21.79
N MET A 49 5.76 3.23 -20.65
CA MET A 49 5.61 2.48 -19.40
C MET A 49 4.65 3.25 -18.50
N LEU A 50 3.54 2.64 -18.15
CA LEU A 50 2.60 3.17 -17.17
C LEU A 50 3.01 2.73 -15.76
N ALA A 51 3.49 3.66 -14.95
CA ALA A 51 3.98 3.40 -13.60
C ALA A 51 3.42 4.42 -12.58
N ALA A 52 2.19 4.91 -12.80
CA ALA A 52 1.57 5.97 -11.99
C ALA A 52 0.76 5.42 -10.79
N GLY A 53 1.02 4.21 -10.37
CA GLY A 53 0.39 3.59 -9.21
C GLY A 53 -1.02 3.07 -9.48
N GLY A 54 -1.65 2.58 -8.42
CA GLY A 54 -2.97 1.97 -8.44
C GLY A 54 -4.11 2.96 -8.20
N ALA A 55 -5.25 2.42 -7.78
CA ALA A 55 -6.44 3.18 -7.47
C ALA A 55 -6.81 3.01 -5.99
N VAL A 56 -6.63 4.04 -5.20
CA VAL A 56 -6.86 4.00 -3.75
C VAL A 56 -8.01 4.91 -3.31
N ASN A 57 -8.31 5.95 -4.05
CA ASN A 57 -9.37 6.90 -3.73
C ASN A 57 -10.56 6.75 -4.68
N VAL A 58 -11.06 5.52 -4.81
CA VAL A 58 -12.16 5.17 -5.73
C VAL A 58 -13.48 4.99 -4.99
N PHE A 59 -13.42 4.51 -3.75
CA PHE A 59 -14.60 4.17 -2.99
C PHE A 59 -15.00 5.29 -2.04
N ARG A 60 -16.26 5.65 -2.08
CA ARG A 60 -16.82 6.60 -1.11
C ARG A 60 -17.10 5.90 0.22
N PRO A 61 -16.83 6.55 1.35
CA PRO A 61 -17.33 6.10 2.65
C PRO A 61 -18.87 6.04 2.65
N ARG A 62 -19.42 5.13 3.44
CA ARG A 62 -20.88 4.98 3.56
C ARG A 62 -21.52 6.11 4.36
N SER A 63 -20.80 6.63 5.32
CA SER A 63 -21.26 7.68 6.22
C SER A 63 -20.24 8.77 6.43
N VAL A 64 -20.68 9.92 6.91
CA VAL A 64 -19.80 11.01 7.32
C VAL A 64 -18.91 10.53 8.47
N GLY A 65 -17.60 10.72 8.33
CA GLY A 65 -16.60 10.25 9.28
C GLY A 65 -16.02 8.86 8.99
N GLU A 66 -16.73 8.02 8.26
CA GLU A 66 -16.23 6.74 7.78
C GLU A 66 -15.21 6.97 6.66
N GLY A 67 -13.94 6.65 6.90
CA GLY A 67 -12.86 6.82 5.94
C GLY A 67 -12.59 8.26 5.48
N GLY A 68 -13.31 9.24 6.02
CA GLY A 68 -13.10 10.65 5.72
C GLY A 68 -11.71 11.12 6.17
N GLY A 69 -10.91 11.63 5.24
CA GLY A 69 -9.51 11.99 5.50
C GLY A 69 -8.57 10.81 5.72
N ARG A 70 -9.02 9.60 5.50
CA ARG A 70 -8.31 8.34 5.76
C ARG A 70 -7.85 7.68 4.47
N ALA A 71 -7.41 8.47 3.52
CA ALA A 71 -6.80 7.96 2.31
C ALA A 71 -5.43 7.37 2.63
N TRP A 72 -5.20 6.16 2.18
CA TRP A 72 -3.95 5.44 2.43
C TRP A 72 -2.92 5.83 1.38
N TYR A 73 -2.90 6.25 0.41
CA TYR A 73 -1.97 6.76 -0.59
C TYR A 73 -2.39 8.19 -0.98
N PRO A 74 -1.62 8.86 -1.79
CA PRO A 74 -2.00 10.16 -2.31
C PRO A 74 -3.42 10.13 -2.87
N VAL A 75 -4.23 11.08 -2.49
CA VAL A 75 -5.65 11.19 -2.92
C VAL A 75 -5.82 11.30 -4.43
N TRP A 76 -4.77 11.65 -5.13
CA TRP A 76 -4.72 11.73 -6.58
C TRP A 76 -4.66 10.37 -7.28
N ASN A 77 -4.35 9.30 -6.56
CA ASN A 77 -4.38 7.94 -7.09
C ASN A 77 -5.83 7.43 -7.17
N ALA A 78 -6.59 8.02 -8.06
CA ALA A 78 -8.02 7.74 -8.26
C ALA A 78 -8.30 6.76 -9.42
N GLY A 79 -7.27 6.04 -9.91
CA GLY A 79 -7.41 5.06 -10.98
C GLY A 79 -7.26 5.63 -12.39
N SER A 80 -6.73 6.85 -12.54
CA SER A 80 -6.52 7.47 -13.87
C SER A 80 -5.65 6.61 -14.79
N THR A 81 -4.67 5.89 -14.24
CA THR A 81 -3.83 4.95 -15.00
C THR A 81 -4.66 3.83 -15.63
N TYR A 82 -5.59 3.25 -14.86
CA TYR A 82 -6.49 2.21 -15.36
C TYR A 82 -7.45 2.74 -16.41
N ALA A 83 -8.01 3.92 -16.17
CA ALA A 83 -8.91 4.57 -17.13
C ALA A 83 -8.21 4.84 -18.46
N MET A 84 -7.01 5.43 -18.43
CA MET A 84 -6.22 5.70 -19.63
C MET A 84 -5.87 4.42 -20.40
N ALA A 85 -5.51 3.36 -19.68
CA ALA A 85 -5.17 2.09 -20.31
C ALA A 85 -6.41 1.44 -20.95
N ALA A 86 -7.54 1.39 -20.24
CA ALA A 86 -8.78 0.84 -20.76
C ALA A 86 -9.32 1.63 -21.98
N GLU A 87 -9.26 2.96 -21.93
CA GLU A 87 -9.62 3.83 -23.07
C GLU A 87 -8.72 3.60 -24.28
N ALA A 88 -7.46 3.25 -24.04
CA ALA A 88 -6.50 2.94 -25.10
C ALA A 88 -6.64 1.51 -25.66
N GLY A 89 -7.54 0.70 -25.10
CA GLY A 89 -7.84 -0.66 -25.56
C GLY A 89 -7.12 -1.78 -24.78
N ALA A 90 -6.46 -1.46 -23.65
CA ALA A 90 -5.84 -2.49 -22.84
C ALA A 90 -6.86 -3.34 -22.09
N GLU A 91 -6.59 -4.64 -21.99
CA GLU A 91 -7.36 -5.54 -21.14
C GLU A 91 -7.06 -5.29 -19.66
N MET A 92 -8.09 -5.45 -18.84
CA MET A 92 -7.99 -5.30 -17.38
C MET A 92 -8.18 -6.65 -16.71
N THR A 93 -7.45 -6.89 -15.63
CA THR A 93 -7.50 -8.16 -14.91
C THR A 93 -7.80 -7.96 -13.43
N MET A 94 -8.56 -8.89 -12.88
CA MET A 94 -8.86 -9.02 -11.44
C MET A 94 -9.41 -7.72 -10.81
N MET A 95 -10.18 -6.93 -11.57
CA MET A 95 -10.71 -5.63 -11.11
C MET A 95 -11.72 -5.76 -9.97
N GLU A 96 -12.26 -6.95 -9.72
CA GLU A 96 -13.07 -7.29 -8.54
C GLU A 96 -12.27 -7.37 -7.25
N ASN A 97 -10.96 -7.56 -7.34
CA ASN A 97 -10.10 -7.70 -6.17
C ASN A 97 -9.76 -6.34 -5.54
N ARG A 98 -9.70 -6.36 -4.23
CA ARG A 98 -9.30 -5.20 -3.42
C ARG A 98 -8.25 -5.62 -2.41
N PHE A 99 -7.20 -4.83 -2.30
CA PHE A 99 -6.23 -4.98 -1.24
C PHE A 99 -6.78 -4.39 0.06
N VAL A 100 -6.88 -5.19 1.10
CA VAL A 100 -7.43 -4.82 2.40
C VAL A 100 -6.38 -5.08 3.49
N PRO A 101 -5.54 -4.09 3.82
CA PRO A 101 -4.48 -4.26 4.80
C PRO A 101 -4.94 -3.96 6.23
N ALA A 102 -4.24 -4.53 7.21
CA ALA A 102 -4.23 -3.99 8.56
C ALA A 102 -3.40 -2.71 8.63
N ARG A 103 -3.77 -1.80 9.54
CA ARG A 103 -3.10 -0.50 9.73
C ARG A 103 -2.99 -0.16 11.21
N PHE A 104 -2.09 0.76 11.56
CA PHE A 104 -2.16 1.42 12.85
C PHE A 104 -3.45 2.24 12.94
N LYS A 105 -4.10 2.19 14.09
CA LYS A 105 -5.35 2.88 14.34
C LYS A 105 -5.18 4.38 14.24
N ASP A 106 -6.19 5.03 13.71
CA ASP A 106 -6.35 6.47 13.55
C ASP A 106 -5.35 7.15 12.59
N GLY A 107 -4.11 6.75 12.57
CA GLY A 107 -3.08 7.31 11.68
C GLY A 107 -2.91 6.58 10.36
N TYR A 108 -3.46 5.37 10.24
CA TYR A 108 -3.35 4.51 9.04
C TYR A 108 -1.91 4.18 8.61
N GLY A 109 -0.97 4.27 9.54
CA GLY A 109 0.42 3.94 9.31
C GLY A 109 0.60 2.50 8.83
N PRO A 110 1.56 2.26 7.93
CA PRO A 110 1.86 0.93 7.41
C PRO A 110 2.39 0.02 8.50
N VAL A 111 2.00 -1.25 8.46
CA VAL A 111 2.45 -2.26 9.42
C VAL A 111 3.53 -3.18 8.84
N GLY A 112 3.82 -3.06 7.55
CA GLY A 112 4.72 -3.97 6.82
C GLY A 112 6.13 -4.00 7.39
N ALA A 113 6.76 -2.84 7.59
CA ALA A 113 8.10 -2.72 8.16
C ALA A 113 8.19 -3.37 9.54
N TRP A 114 7.19 -3.16 10.40
CA TRP A 114 7.15 -3.76 11.73
C TRP A 114 7.13 -5.29 11.70
N PHE A 115 6.34 -5.89 10.80
CA PHE A 115 6.31 -7.33 10.63
C PHE A 115 7.60 -7.89 9.99
N LEU A 116 8.11 -7.21 8.98
CA LEU A 116 9.20 -7.73 8.14
C LEU A 116 10.59 -7.40 8.69
N LEU A 117 10.84 -6.15 9.07
CA LEU A 117 12.15 -5.69 9.56
C LEU A 117 12.30 -5.95 11.05
N PHE A 118 11.35 -5.50 11.85
CA PHE A 118 11.43 -5.62 13.30
C PHE A 118 10.96 -6.96 13.85
N LYS A 119 10.35 -7.82 13.01
CA LYS A 119 9.77 -9.10 13.43
C LYS A 119 8.76 -8.95 14.57
N ALA A 120 8.14 -7.79 14.65
CA ALA A 120 7.09 -7.51 15.62
C ALA A 120 5.88 -8.42 15.37
N LYS A 121 5.14 -8.70 16.42
CA LYS A 121 3.95 -9.54 16.39
C LYS A 121 2.72 -8.67 16.59
N ALA A 122 1.62 -9.07 15.99
CA ALA A 122 0.34 -8.52 16.36
C ALA A 122 -0.26 -9.40 17.46
N THR A 123 -0.67 -8.79 18.57
CA THR A 123 -1.22 -9.47 19.74
C THR A 123 -2.64 -8.98 20.02
N ASN A 124 -3.47 -9.87 20.57
CA ASN A 124 -4.79 -9.49 21.07
C ASN A 124 -4.69 -8.77 22.42
N ALA A 125 -5.83 -8.39 23.01
CA ALA A 125 -5.87 -7.67 24.29
C ALA A 125 -5.26 -8.45 25.47
N TYR A 126 -5.10 -9.76 25.33
CA TYR A 126 -4.47 -10.62 26.33
C TYR A 126 -2.96 -10.84 26.09
N GLY A 127 -2.38 -10.16 25.11
CA GLY A 127 -0.98 -10.33 24.74
C GLY A 127 -0.68 -11.61 23.94
N GLU A 128 -1.70 -12.33 23.50
CA GLU A 128 -1.54 -13.56 22.71
C GLU A 128 -1.25 -13.23 21.24
N ASP A 129 -0.23 -13.88 20.66
CA ASP A 129 -0.01 -13.90 19.22
C ASP A 129 -1.11 -14.74 18.54
N TYR A 130 -2.11 -14.06 18.03
CA TYR A 130 -3.28 -14.72 17.45
C TYR A 130 -2.99 -15.44 16.12
N MET A 131 -1.89 -15.12 15.44
CA MET A 131 -1.46 -15.85 14.25
C MET A 131 -0.95 -17.26 14.64
N VAL A 132 -0.18 -17.35 15.74
CA VAL A 132 0.24 -18.65 16.28
C VAL A 132 -0.96 -19.46 16.76
N LYS A 133 -1.90 -18.82 17.43
CA LYS A 133 -3.15 -19.45 17.91
C LYS A 133 -4.01 -20.03 16.78
N ASN A 134 -4.01 -19.37 15.62
CA ASN A 134 -4.79 -19.79 14.44
C ASN A 134 -3.94 -20.49 13.37
N LYS A 135 -2.82 -21.08 13.74
CA LYS A 135 -1.88 -21.72 12.80
C LYS A 135 -2.53 -22.82 11.95
N GLU A 136 -3.42 -23.61 12.54
CA GLU A 136 -4.14 -24.66 11.80
C GLU A 136 -4.96 -24.07 10.65
N MET A 137 -5.73 -23.02 10.92
CA MET A 137 -6.49 -22.33 9.89
C MET A 137 -5.58 -21.72 8.82
N LEU A 138 -4.41 -21.20 9.18
CA LEU A 138 -3.45 -20.65 8.23
C LEU A 138 -2.87 -21.74 7.30
N ASN A 139 -2.76 -22.99 7.78
CA ASN A 139 -2.28 -24.09 6.96
C ASN A 139 -3.24 -24.48 5.81
N ASP A 140 -4.51 -24.10 5.93
CA ASP A 140 -5.51 -24.34 4.88
C ASP A 140 -5.34 -23.42 3.67
N TYR A 141 -4.41 -22.45 3.74
CA TYR A 141 -4.16 -21.46 2.69
C TYR A 141 -2.70 -21.46 2.19
N PRO A 142 -2.16 -22.59 1.68
CA PRO A 142 -0.80 -22.62 1.14
C PRO A 142 -0.71 -21.87 -0.20
N PRO A 143 0.42 -21.19 -0.52
CA PRO A 143 1.57 -20.97 0.35
C PRO A 143 1.40 -19.76 1.29
N TYR A 144 0.31 -19.03 1.18
CA TYR A 144 0.12 -17.69 1.75
C TYR A 144 -0.01 -17.69 3.28
N GLY A 145 -0.65 -18.70 3.85
CA GLY A 145 -0.78 -18.83 5.31
C GLY A 145 0.44 -19.45 5.97
N GLN A 146 1.24 -20.22 5.21
CA GLN A 146 2.44 -20.92 5.70
C GLN A 146 3.71 -20.08 5.62
N ALA A 147 3.64 -18.89 5.03
CA ALA A 147 4.77 -17.97 4.97
C ALA A 147 5.19 -17.52 6.38
N ALA A 148 6.45 -17.14 6.55
CA ALA A 148 6.98 -16.60 7.82
C ALA A 148 6.17 -15.38 8.29
N VAL A 149 5.69 -14.59 7.35
CA VAL A 149 4.68 -13.55 7.58
C VAL A 149 3.50 -13.86 6.65
N PRO A 150 2.37 -14.33 7.17
CA PRO A 150 1.20 -14.65 6.37
C PRO A 150 0.70 -13.47 5.53
N ALA A 151 0.02 -13.74 4.42
CA ALA A 151 -0.52 -12.71 3.54
C ALA A 151 -1.40 -11.71 4.29
N SER A 152 -1.37 -10.45 3.87
CA SER A 152 -2.06 -9.33 4.54
C SER A 152 -3.55 -9.58 4.74
N CYS A 153 -4.22 -10.21 3.76
CA CYS A 153 -5.64 -10.54 3.86
C CYS A 153 -5.92 -11.55 4.99
N LEU A 154 -5.09 -12.56 5.15
CA LEU A 154 -5.22 -13.56 6.22
C LEU A 154 -4.97 -12.91 7.59
N ARG A 155 -3.94 -12.10 7.72
CA ARG A 155 -3.66 -11.35 8.96
C ARG A 155 -4.82 -10.44 9.35
N ASN A 156 -5.39 -9.72 8.38
CA ASN A 156 -6.54 -8.85 8.59
C ASN A 156 -7.79 -9.65 8.96
N HIS A 157 -8.02 -10.78 8.31
CA HIS A 157 -9.13 -11.68 8.64
C HIS A 157 -9.06 -12.21 10.08
N LEU A 158 -7.89 -12.67 10.51
CA LEU A 158 -7.68 -13.14 11.87
C LEU A 158 -7.85 -12.02 12.90
N MET A 159 -7.40 -10.82 12.60
CA MET A 159 -7.60 -9.64 13.44
C MET A 159 -9.09 -9.35 13.64
N LEU A 160 -9.88 -9.35 12.56
CA LEU A 160 -11.34 -9.22 12.62
C LEU A 160 -11.98 -10.32 13.44
N LYS A 161 -11.51 -11.57 13.32
CA LYS A 161 -11.99 -12.71 14.11
C LYS A 161 -11.75 -12.48 15.59
N GLU A 162 -10.53 -12.14 16.02
CA GLU A 162 -10.21 -11.82 17.41
C GLU A 162 -11.11 -10.72 17.97
N MET A 163 -11.33 -9.66 17.21
CA MET A 163 -12.21 -8.56 17.64
C MET A 163 -13.66 -8.99 17.77
N LYS A 164 -14.20 -9.77 16.81
CA LYS A 164 -15.58 -10.29 16.86
C LYS A 164 -15.80 -11.25 18.02
N GLU A 165 -14.78 -11.97 18.43
CA GLU A 165 -14.82 -12.90 19.56
C GLU A 165 -14.51 -12.22 20.91
N GLY A 166 -14.45 -10.88 20.95
CA GLY A 166 -14.28 -10.08 22.17
C GLY A 166 -12.86 -10.08 22.73
N ARG A 167 -11.85 -10.42 21.92
CA ARG A 167 -10.44 -10.39 22.31
C ARG A 167 -9.66 -9.18 21.76
N GLY A 168 -10.36 -8.22 21.19
CA GLY A 168 -9.79 -6.92 20.86
C GLY A 168 -9.62 -6.01 22.09
N PRO A 169 -8.88 -4.91 21.94
CA PRO A 169 -8.19 -4.43 20.75
C PRO A 169 -6.94 -5.24 20.39
N ILE A 170 -6.44 -5.01 19.17
CA ILE A 170 -5.22 -5.65 18.68
C ILE A 170 -4.07 -4.64 18.74
N TYR A 171 -2.91 -5.09 19.13
CA TYR A 171 -1.72 -4.24 19.26
C TYR A 171 -0.57 -4.78 18.40
N MET A 172 0.23 -3.88 17.87
CA MET A 172 1.57 -4.21 17.39
C MET A 172 2.52 -4.22 18.57
N ASP A 173 3.10 -5.38 18.87
CA ASP A 173 4.06 -5.54 19.97
C ASP A 173 5.44 -5.04 19.55
N THR A 174 5.56 -3.73 19.48
CA THR A 174 6.80 -3.03 19.10
C THR A 174 7.83 -3.05 20.23
N VAL A 175 7.37 -2.99 21.47
CA VAL A 175 8.22 -2.97 22.67
C VAL A 175 9.05 -4.25 22.76
N THR A 176 8.42 -5.41 22.70
CA THR A 176 9.14 -6.69 22.75
C THR A 176 10.03 -6.89 21.54
N ALA A 177 9.58 -6.47 20.35
CA ALA A 177 10.35 -6.60 19.12
C ALA A 177 11.64 -5.79 19.15
N LEU A 178 11.57 -4.52 19.53
CA LEU A 178 12.73 -3.64 19.62
C LEU A 178 13.70 -4.08 20.74
N ALA A 179 13.19 -4.53 21.88
CA ALA A 179 14.02 -5.07 22.95
C ALA A 179 14.83 -6.29 22.48
N LYS A 180 14.19 -7.24 21.79
CA LYS A 180 14.87 -8.43 21.24
C LYS A 180 15.91 -8.08 20.17
N LEU A 181 15.64 -7.10 19.33
CA LEU A 181 16.63 -6.64 18.35
C LEU A 181 17.86 -6.02 19.03
N ALA A 182 17.65 -5.25 20.10
CA ALA A 182 18.74 -4.66 20.87
C ALA A 182 19.63 -5.70 21.57
N GLU A 183 19.13 -6.93 21.79
CA GLU A 183 19.95 -8.04 22.32
C GLU A 183 20.91 -8.64 21.26
N THR A 184 20.56 -8.55 19.99
CA THR A 184 21.26 -9.24 18.89
C THR A 184 22.00 -8.31 17.94
N LEU A 185 21.58 -7.06 17.85
CA LEU A 185 22.13 -6.05 16.96
C LEU A 185 22.90 -4.97 17.75
N THR A 186 23.86 -4.37 17.09
CA THR A 186 24.52 -3.18 17.63
C THR A 186 23.59 -1.99 17.66
N PRO A 187 23.80 -0.99 18.54
CA PRO A 187 22.99 0.22 18.57
C PRO A 187 22.91 0.97 17.23
N LYS A 188 23.98 0.86 16.41
CA LYS A 188 24.02 1.47 15.07
C LYS A 188 23.07 0.76 14.10
N GLU A 189 23.03 -0.57 14.15
CA GLU A 189 22.13 -1.37 13.30
C GLU A 189 20.68 -1.20 13.70
N VAL A 190 20.35 -1.17 14.99
CA VAL A 190 18.99 -0.88 15.48
C VAL A 190 18.55 0.49 15.00
N LYS A 191 19.40 1.52 15.14
CA LYS A 191 19.09 2.87 14.69
C LYS A 191 18.88 2.95 13.17
N HIS A 192 19.61 2.15 12.39
CA HIS A 192 19.43 2.09 10.94
C HIS A 192 18.07 1.50 10.57
N LEU A 193 17.66 0.38 11.19
CA LEU A 193 16.34 -0.20 10.99
C LEU A 193 15.20 0.73 11.43
N GLU A 194 15.37 1.42 12.54
CA GLU A 194 14.39 2.43 12.98
C GLU A 194 14.26 3.56 11.96
N ALA A 195 15.37 4.01 11.38
CA ALA A 195 15.34 5.06 10.35
C ALA A 195 14.61 4.60 9.08
N GLU A 196 14.81 3.35 8.63
CA GLU A 196 14.07 2.78 7.51
C GLU A 196 12.56 2.71 7.77
N ALA A 197 12.15 2.35 9.00
CA ALA A 197 10.73 2.33 9.35
C ALA A 197 10.11 3.73 9.43
N TRP A 198 10.86 4.72 9.91
CA TRP A 198 10.42 6.11 9.92
C TRP A 198 10.30 6.68 8.51
N GLU A 199 11.20 6.31 7.61
CA GLU A 199 11.14 6.66 6.19
C GLU A 199 9.85 6.11 5.56
N ASP A 200 9.49 4.84 5.81
CA ASP A 200 8.23 4.24 5.39
C ASP A 200 7.01 5.06 5.87
N PHE A 201 6.99 5.50 7.12
CA PHE A 201 5.89 6.30 7.64
C PHE A 201 5.83 7.71 7.04
N LEU A 202 6.97 8.35 6.84
CA LEU A 202 7.04 9.68 6.25
C LEU A 202 6.59 9.67 4.79
N ASP A 203 6.98 8.64 4.05
CA ASP A 203 6.64 8.51 2.63
C ASP A 203 5.20 8.06 2.40
N MET A 204 4.70 7.14 3.21
CA MET A 204 3.40 6.53 3.02
C MET A 204 2.28 7.17 3.84
N CYS A 205 2.55 7.60 5.07
CA CYS A 205 1.54 8.15 5.96
C CYS A 205 2.14 8.97 7.11
N ILE A 206 2.52 10.19 6.82
CA ILE A 206 3.05 11.14 7.83
C ILE A 206 2.06 11.35 9.00
N GLY A 207 0.76 11.15 8.78
CA GLY A 207 -0.26 11.26 9.82
C GLY A 207 -0.02 10.34 11.01
N GLN A 208 0.54 9.14 10.80
CA GLN A 208 0.89 8.24 11.90
C GLN A 208 2.00 8.80 12.78
N CYS A 209 3.01 9.39 12.17
CA CYS A 209 4.09 10.06 12.91
C CYS A 209 3.54 11.22 13.75
N GLY A 210 2.64 12.01 13.15
CA GLY A 210 1.98 13.12 13.86
C GLY A 210 1.16 12.67 15.06
N ILE A 211 0.45 11.55 14.95
CA ILE A 211 -0.32 10.97 16.06
C ILE A 211 0.64 10.50 17.17
N TRP A 212 1.66 9.73 16.83
CA TRP A 212 2.62 9.25 17.83
C TRP A 212 3.31 10.40 18.55
N VAL A 213 3.74 11.43 17.83
CA VAL A 213 4.34 12.62 18.44
C VAL A 213 3.32 13.37 19.31
N GLY A 214 2.09 13.58 18.81
CA GLY A 214 1.05 14.30 19.54
C GLY A 214 0.55 13.58 20.80
N GLU A 215 0.57 12.24 20.78
CA GLU A 215 0.19 11.40 21.92
C GLU A 215 1.37 10.96 22.80
N ASN A 216 2.57 11.43 22.49
CA ASN A 216 3.81 11.06 23.16
C ASN A 216 4.01 9.52 23.21
N VAL A 217 3.83 8.86 22.06
CA VAL A 217 4.04 7.41 21.92
C VAL A 217 5.45 7.14 21.41
N ASP A 218 6.28 6.49 22.23
CA ASP A 218 7.52 5.86 21.78
C ASP A 218 7.25 4.37 21.57
N PRO A 219 7.46 3.83 20.34
CA PRO A 219 7.27 2.41 20.07
C PRO A 219 8.16 1.47 20.90
N ARG A 220 9.22 1.98 21.52
CA ARG A 220 10.08 1.23 22.44
C ARG A 220 9.45 1.04 23.82
N GLU A 221 8.51 1.89 24.18
CA GLU A 221 7.91 1.93 25.52
C GLU A 221 6.42 1.57 25.50
N LYS A 222 5.76 1.77 24.36
CA LYS A 222 4.30 1.59 24.26
C LYS A 222 3.91 0.94 22.94
N ASN A 223 3.18 -0.16 23.03
CA ASN A 223 2.56 -0.81 21.88
C ASN A 223 1.41 0.05 21.33
N SER A 224 1.27 0.09 20.03
CA SER A 224 0.21 0.85 19.35
C SER A 224 -0.90 -0.06 18.85
N GLU A 225 -2.13 0.41 18.98
CA GLU A 225 -3.31 -0.31 18.52
C GLU A 225 -3.32 -0.41 16.99
N LEU A 226 -3.68 -1.59 16.52
CA LEU A 226 -3.96 -1.86 15.12
C LEU A 226 -5.45 -1.88 14.87
N MET A 227 -5.83 -1.52 13.67
CA MET A 227 -7.18 -1.70 13.20
C MET A 227 -7.21 -2.62 11.99
N PRO A 228 -8.14 -3.58 11.95
CA PRO A 228 -8.46 -4.26 10.72
C PRO A 228 -9.13 -3.27 9.78
N THR A 229 -8.92 -3.46 8.50
CA THR A 229 -9.61 -2.66 7.49
C THR A 229 -10.75 -3.47 6.93
N GLU A 230 -11.96 -2.97 7.08
CA GLU A 230 -13.11 -3.55 6.38
C GLU A 230 -13.02 -3.24 4.88
N PRO A 231 -13.49 -4.16 4.00
CA PRO A 231 -13.35 -4.02 2.55
C PRO A 231 -13.93 -2.73 1.97
N TYR A 232 -14.81 -2.08 2.67
CA TYR A 232 -15.50 -0.87 2.18
C TYR A 232 -14.80 0.44 2.51
N LEU A 233 -13.88 0.43 3.47
CA LEU A 233 -13.32 1.67 4.01
C LEU A 233 -12.01 2.06 3.33
N LEU A 234 -11.07 1.14 3.23
CA LEU A 234 -9.71 1.43 2.77
C LEU A 234 -9.21 0.48 1.66
N GLY A 235 -10.10 -0.30 1.07
CA GLY A 235 -9.69 -1.19 -0.01
C GLY A 235 -9.18 -0.38 -1.21
N SER A 236 -8.15 -0.89 -1.85
CA SER A 236 -7.57 -0.32 -3.05
C SER A 236 -7.38 -1.38 -4.12
N HIS A 237 -7.32 -0.96 -5.37
CA HIS A 237 -6.95 -1.79 -6.50
C HIS A 237 -5.42 -1.78 -6.74
N SER A 238 -4.62 -1.68 -5.69
CA SER A 238 -3.17 -1.71 -5.79
C SER A 238 -2.62 -3.12 -5.59
N GLY A 239 -1.79 -3.58 -6.50
CA GLY A 239 -1.04 -4.84 -6.38
C GLY A 239 -1.84 -6.13 -6.54
N CYS A 240 -3.16 -6.07 -6.67
CA CYS A 240 -4.02 -7.25 -6.81
C CYS A 240 -4.74 -7.29 -8.16
N CYS A 241 -4.82 -6.18 -8.87
CA CYS A 241 -5.52 -6.03 -10.13
C CYS A 241 -4.85 -4.93 -10.97
N GLY A 242 -5.22 -4.83 -12.21
CA GLY A 242 -4.69 -3.79 -13.08
C GLY A 242 -4.77 -4.12 -14.56
N ILE A 243 -3.88 -3.53 -15.32
CA ILE A 243 -3.71 -3.79 -16.75
C ILE A 243 -3.14 -5.21 -16.89
N TRP A 244 -3.77 -6.04 -17.71
CA TRP A 244 -3.30 -7.40 -17.96
C TRP A 244 -1.97 -7.37 -18.73
N VAL A 245 -1.05 -8.21 -18.31
CA VAL A 245 0.23 -8.47 -18.98
C VAL A 245 0.47 -9.97 -19.04
N SER A 246 0.98 -10.46 -20.16
CA SER A 246 1.21 -11.89 -20.37
C SER A 246 2.45 -12.42 -19.66
N GLY A 247 3.38 -11.53 -19.28
CA GLY A 247 4.58 -11.88 -18.51
C GLY A 247 5.59 -10.75 -18.47
N PRO A 248 6.60 -10.83 -17.59
CA PRO A 248 7.57 -9.76 -17.40
C PRO A 248 8.48 -9.51 -18.61
N THR A 249 8.58 -10.46 -19.50
CA THR A 249 9.40 -10.40 -20.71
C THR A 249 8.60 -10.60 -21.98
N ASP A 250 7.28 -10.61 -21.91
CA ASP A 250 6.43 -10.88 -23.05
C ASP A 250 6.36 -9.66 -23.96
N VAL A 251 6.94 -9.81 -25.13
CA VAL A 251 6.90 -8.81 -26.22
C VAL A 251 5.74 -9.06 -27.17
N GLY A 252 4.96 -10.10 -26.95
CA GLY A 252 3.83 -10.54 -27.77
C GLY A 252 2.48 -10.35 -27.08
N ALA A 253 2.40 -9.61 -25.99
CA ALA A 253 1.13 -9.30 -25.36
C ALA A 253 0.25 -8.50 -26.34
N PRO A 254 -1.04 -8.83 -26.47
CA PRO A 254 -1.97 -8.11 -27.30
C PRO A 254 -2.16 -6.67 -26.87
#